data_03933c8ceb3010919016dee7d51d2254
#
_entry.id   03933c8ceb3010919016dee7d51d2254
#
_cell.length_a   1.000
_cell.length_b   1.000
_cell.length_c   1.000
_cell.angle_alpha   90.00
_cell.angle_beta   90.00
_cell.angle_gamma   90.00
#
_symmetry.space_group_name_H-M   'P 1'
#
loop_
_entity.id
_entity.type
_entity.pdbx_description
1 polymer ?
#
loop_
_entity_poly.entity_id
_entity_poly.type
_entity_poly.pdbx_seq_one_letter_code
_entity_poly.pdbx_strand_id
1 'polypeptide(L)'
;MSRAHDARHIPEAPPVENLRSDLLQWWSYARRHFPWRETRDPYRILIAEILLHRTRADQVVPLYELFLERFPNVQALAKSTPDELLELFHSAGLQWRWKLLHAMAVDLEKRFRGQIPDSLEDLSSLPGVSHYIASALRCFAFAYPEAILDTNTVRVTGRLFGLPITDSSRRSRLFRAALQSLIDPKHAREFNFALIDFAATICKVKSPLHHECPLQGYCRFYKATIGMKSANEHASEKSGNGEIWTGSN
;
A
#
# COMPACT_ATOMS: atom_id res chain seq x y z
N MET A 1 3.68 29.64 -15.42
CA MET A 1 2.27 29.67 -14.98
C MET A 1 1.87 28.25 -14.62
N SER A 2 1.98 27.91 -13.33
CA SER A 2 1.63 26.60 -12.78
C SER A 2 0.11 26.50 -12.68
N ARG A 3 -0.51 25.58 -13.43
CA ARG A 3 -1.92 25.26 -13.25
C ARG A 3 -2.07 24.58 -11.88
N ALA A 4 -2.60 25.32 -10.91
CA ALA A 4 -3.09 24.76 -9.67
C ALA A 4 -4.19 23.72 -10.05
N HIS A 5 -3.88 22.43 -9.93
CA HIS A 5 -4.85 21.35 -10.08
C HIS A 5 -5.87 21.49 -8.95
N ASP A 6 -7.07 21.87 -9.32
CA ASP A 6 -8.21 22.07 -8.42
C ASP A 6 -8.47 20.77 -7.63
N ALA A 7 -8.29 20.82 -6.32
CA ALA A 7 -8.41 19.69 -5.39
C ALA A 7 -9.88 19.20 -5.21
N ARG A 8 -10.83 19.70 -6.01
CA ARG A 8 -12.26 19.55 -5.80
C ARG A 8 -12.97 18.51 -6.67
N HIS A 9 -12.26 17.85 -7.60
CA HIS A 9 -12.93 16.90 -8.48
C HIS A 9 -12.25 15.53 -8.43
N ILE A 10 -12.82 14.60 -7.64
CA ILE A 10 -12.52 13.18 -7.78
C ILE A 10 -13.16 12.75 -9.11
N PRO A 11 -12.37 12.22 -10.08
CA PRO A 11 -12.96 11.68 -11.29
C PRO A 11 -14.02 10.64 -10.94
N GLU A 12 -15.09 10.59 -11.73
CA GLU A 12 -16.19 9.64 -11.54
C GLU A 12 -15.66 8.26 -11.12
N ALA A 13 -16.11 7.80 -9.96
CA ALA A 13 -15.67 6.52 -9.42
C ALA A 13 -16.13 5.39 -10.36
N PRO A 14 -15.31 4.36 -10.58
CA PRO A 14 -15.77 3.15 -11.26
C PRO A 14 -16.95 2.52 -10.49
N PRO A 15 -17.73 1.61 -11.08
CA PRO A 15 -18.79 0.90 -10.37
C PRO A 15 -18.18 0.14 -9.18
N VAL A 16 -18.28 0.76 -8.00
CA VAL A 16 -17.48 0.42 -6.80
C VAL A 16 -17.79 -1.00 -6.31
N GLU A 17 -19.06 -1.40 -6.32
CA GLU A 17 -19.47 -2.72 -5.83
C GLU A 17 -18.88 -3.85 -6.67
N ASN A 18 -18.93 -3.72 -8.00
CA ASN A 18 -18.34 -4.71 -8.90
C ASN A 18 -16.82 -4.76 -8.75
N LEU A 19 -16.17 -3.61 -8.68
CA LEU A 19 -14.71 -3.53 -8.47
C LEU A 19 -14.29 -4.20 -7.16
N ARG A 20 -15.04 -3.99 -6.06
CA ARG A 20 -14.80 -4.64 -4.77
C ARG A 20 -14.93 -6.15 -4.87
N SER A 21 -16.03 -6.60 -5.47
CA SER A 21 -16.32 -8.03 -5.68
C SER A 21 -15.20 -8.70 -6.47
N ASP A 22 -14.81 -8.12 -7.61
CA ASP A 22 -13.80 -8.70 -8.49
C ASP A 22 -12.41 -8.74 -7.82
N LEU A 23 -12.04 -7.70 -7.08
CA LEU A 23 -10.78 -7.67 -6.33
C LEU A 23 -10.76 -8.70 -5.20
N LEU A 24 -11.83 -8.81 -4.42
CA LEU A 24 -11.93 -9.76 -3.31
C LEU A 24 -12.03 -11.20 -3.80
N GLN A 25 -12.73 -11.45 -4.91
CA GLN A 25 -12.77 -12.74 -5.56
C GLN A 25 -11.39 -13.17 -6.04
N TRP A 26 -10.67 -12.30 -6.73
CA TRP A 26 -9.29 -12.56 -7.12
C TRP A 26 -8.42 -12.87 -5.88
N TRP A 27 -8.53 -12.08 -4.83
CA TRP A 27 -7.71 -12.24 -3.63
C TRP A 27 -8.00 -13.53 -2.87
N SER A 28 -9.20 -14.10 -2.97
CA SER A 28 -9.57 -15.34 -2.29
C SER A 28 -8.65 -16.52 -2.64
N TYR A 29 -8.09 -16.54 -3.86
CA TYR A 29 -7.17 -17.59 -4.34
C TYR A 29 -5.73 -17.10 -4.57
N ALA A 30 -5.50 -15.79 -4.63
CA ALA A 30 -4.19 -15.20 -4.94
C ALA A 30 -3.52 -14.52 -3.72
N ARG A 31 -4.13 -14.60 -2.54
CA ARG A 31 -3.63 -13.94 -1.32
C ARG A 31 -2.24 -14.46 -0.93
N ARG A 32 -1.39 -13.53 -0.49
CA ARG A 32 -0.11 -13.88 0.12
C ARG A 32 -0.29 -14.08 1.62
N HIS A 33 0.37 -15.10 2.18
CA HIS A 33 0.31 -15.42 3.59
C HIS A 33 1.50 -14.81 4.34
N PHE A 34 1.19 -14.10 5.43
CA PHE A 34 2.20 -13.52 6.32
C PHE A 34 1.70 -13.61 7.77
N PRO A 35 2.58 -13.87 8.77
CA PRO A 35 2.17 -14.08 10.18
C PRO A 35 1.34 -12.92 10.74
N TRP A 36 1.67 -11.69 10.40
CA TRP A 36 0.95 -10.48 10.86
C TRP A 36 -0.43 -10.30 10.24
N ARG A 37 -0.78 -11.07 9.23
CA ARG A 37 -2.12 -11.07 8.63
C ARG A 37 -3.08 -12.03 9.30
N GLU A 38 -2.55 -12.99 10.06
CA GLU A 38 -3.34 -14.01 10.76
C GLU A 38 -3.71 -13.58 12.19
N THR A 39 -3.31 -12.38 12.61
CA THR A 39 -3.60 -11.83 13.93
C THR A 39 -4.38 -10.51 13.85
N ARG A 40 -5.08 -10.16 14.92
CA ARG A 40 -5.64 -8.83 15.18
C ARG A 40 -5.02 -8.14 16.39
N ASP A 41 -3.99 -8.75 16.97
CA ASP A 41 -3.24 -8.17 18.07
C ASP A 41 -2.56 -6.86 17.64
N PRO A 42 -2.91 -5.71 18.25
CA PRO A 42 -2.39 -4.41 17.84
C PRO A 42 -0.87 -4.31 17.99
N TYR A 43 -0.28 -4.93 19.02
CA TYR A 43 1.16 -4.93 19.19
C TYR A 43 1.86 -5.68 18.06
N ARG A 44 1.40 -6.89 17.75
CA ARG A 44 1.98 -7.72 16.69
C ARG A 44 1.88 -7.03 15.31
N ILE A 45 0.75 -6.37 15.03
CA ILE A 45 0.56 -5.64 13.78
C ILE A 45 1.46 -4.38 13.75
N LEU A 46 1.57 -3.64 14.86
CA LEU A 46 2.42 -2.47 14.95
C LEU A 46 3.90 -2.80 14.71
N ILE A 47 4.40 -3.88 15.31
CA ILE A 47 5.76 -4.37 15.05
C ILE A 47 5.96 -4.72 13.57
N ALA A 48 5.02 -5.44 12.97
CA ALA A 48 5.10 -5.79 11.55
C ALA A 48 5.18 -4.53 10.66
N GLU A 49 4.31 -3.54 10.87
CA GLU A 49 4.28 -2.31 10.07
C GLU A 49 5.57 -1.49 10.19
N ILE A 50 6.19 -1.46 11.38
CA ILE A 50 7.48 -0.82 11.57
C ILE A 50 8.59 -1.60 10.85
N LEU A 51 8.60 -2.93 10.93
CA LEU A 51 9.60 -3.77 10.28
C LEU A 51 9.45 -3.75 8.74
N LEU A 52 8.25 -3.65 8.22
CA LEU A 52 7.96 -3.58 6.79
C LEU A 52 8.40 -2.26 6.14
N HIS A 53 8.68 -1.22 6.93
CA HIS A 53 9.05 0.06 6.37
C HIS A 53 10.36 -0.02 5.56
N ARG A 54 10.29 0.08 4.21
CA ARG A 54 11.40 -0.06 3.25
C ARG A 54 12.08 -1.45 3.23
N THR A 55 11.40 -2.47 3.71
CA THR A 55 11.90 -3.85 3.69
C THR A 55 10.86 -4.75 3.02
N ARG A 56 11.33 -5.73 2.25
CA ARG A 56 10.44 -6.68 1.59
C ARG A 56 9.81 -7.61 2.62
N ALA A 57 8.53 -7.95 2.41
CA ALA A 57 7.76 -8.73 3.36
C ALA A 57 8.38 -10.12 3.63
N ASP A 58 8.91 -10.79 2.61
CA ASP A 58 9.60 -12.08 2.73
C ASP A 58 10.85 -12.02 3.63
N GLN A 59 11.57 -10.91 3.60
CA GLN A 59 12.74 -10.68 4.47
C GLN A 59 12.35 -10.33 5.91
N VAL A 60 11.13 -9.78 6.11
CA VAL A 60 10.64 -9.40 7.44
C VAL A 60 10.16 -10.60 8.25
N VAL A 61 9.64 -11.67 7.61
CA VAL A 61 9.07 -12.82 8.32
C VAL A 61 10.00 -13.38 9.41
N PRO A 62 11.24 -13.81 9.10
CA PRO A 62 12.12 -14.41 10.13
C PRO A 62 12.49 -13.42 11.25
N LEU A 63 12.68 -12.15 10.91
CA LEU A 63 12.98 -11.11 11.92
C LEU A 63 11.77 -10.85 12.82
N TYR A 64 10.57 -10.84 12.27
CA TYR A 64 9.33 -10.62 12.99
C TYR A 64 9.06 -11.74 14.01
N GLU A 65 9.25 -12.98 13.60
CA GLU A 65 9.07 -14.15 14.47
C GLU A 65 10.06 -14.13 15.61
N LEU A 66 11.35 -13.94 15.32
CA LEU A 66 12.40 -13.83 16.33
C LEU A 66 12.20 -12.64 17.28
N PHE A 67 11.73 -11.51 16.73
CA PHE A 67 11.42 -10.32 17.52
C PHE A 67 10.30 -10.58 18.53
N LEU A 68 9.22 -11.22 18.10
CA LEU A 68 8.08 -11.51 18.98
C LEU A 68 8.35 -12.62 19.99
N GLU A 69 9.25 -13.55 19.69
CA GLU A 69 9.74 -14.53 20.65
C GLU A 69 10.48 -13.84 21.79
N ARG A 70 11.35 -12.88 21.48
CA ARG A 70 12.17 -12.17 22.47
C ARG A 70 11.41 -11.06 23.20
N PHE A 71 10.52 -10.36 22.48
CA PHE A 71 9.72 -9.24 23.00
C PHE A 71 8.22 -9.46 22.70
N PRO A 72 7.54 -10.33 23.47
CA PRO A 72 6.17 -10.75 23.16
C PRO A 72 5.11 -9.68 23.38
N ASN A 73 5.42 -8.60 24.09
CA ASN A 73 4.51 -7.49 24.40
C ASN A 73 5.26 -6.17 24.62
N VAL A 74 4.50 -5.09 24.78
CA VAL A 74 5.04 -3.73 25.01
C VAL A 74 5.93 -3.69 26.25
N GLN A 75 5.54 -4.38 27.34
CA GLN A 75 6.27 -4.40 28.61
C GLN A 75 7.66 -5.01 28.45
N ALA A 76 7.75 -6.13 27.75
CA ALA A 76 9.03 -6.79 27.49
C ALA A 76 9.94 -5.89 26.65
N LEU A 77 9.37 -5.25 25.60
CA LEU A 77 10.12 -4.35 24.74
C LEU A 77 10.58 -3.07 25.48
N ALA A 78 9.74 -2.50 26.34
CA ALA A 78 10.08 -1.30 27.12
C ALA A 78 11.20 -1.56 28.16
N LYS A 79 11.33 -2.80 28.65
CA LYS A 79 12.38 -3.23 29.59
C LYS A 79 13.65 -3.71 28.90
N SER A 80 13.65 -3.83 27.58
CA SER A 80 14.82 -4.32 26.83
C SER A 80 16.00 -3.36 26.95
N THR A 81 17.20 -3.93 26.87
CA THR A 81 18.44 -3.14 26.80
C THR A 81 18.77 -2.76 25.34
N PRO A 82 19.54 -1.69 25.13
CA PRO A 82 20.06 -1.36 23.80
C PRO A 82 20.81 -2.51 23.13
N ASP A 83 21.60 -3.26 23.89
CA ASP A 83 22.41 -4.36 23.36
C ASP A 83 21.57 -5.52 22.85
N GLU A 84 20.50 -5.89 23.56
CA GLU A 84 19.56 -6.93 23.13
C GLU A 84 18.87 -6.57 21.80
N LEU A 85 18.51 -5.30 21.62
CA LEU A 85 17.91 -4.81 20.38
C LEU A 85 18.92 -4.67 19.25
N LEU A 86 20.14 -4.19 19.55
CA LEU A 86 21.22 -4.09 18.57
C LEU A 86 21.59 -5.45 18.00
N GLU A 87 21.74 -6.46 18.84
CA GLU A 87 22.04 -7.83 18.42
C GLU A 87 21.01 -8.34 17.39
N LEU A 88 19.72 -8.13 17.67
CA LEU A 88 18.63 -8.56 16.79
C LEU A 88 18.65 -7.83 15.43
N PHE A 89 18.93 -6.53 15.42
CA PHE A 89 18.88 -5.71 14.22
C PHE A 89 20.20 -5.63 13.45
N HIS A 90 21.30 -6.10 14.03
CA HIS A 90 22.62 -6.03 13.39
C HIS A 90 22.65 -6.81 12.06
N SER A 91 22.11 -8.01 12.04
CA SER A 91 22.05 -8.88 10.86
C SER A 91 21.09 -8.37 9.77
N ALA A 92 20.10 -7.55 10.13
CA ALA A 92 19.07 -7.04 9.22
C ALA A 92 19.38 -5.66 8.60
N GLY A 93 20.50 -5.02 8.97
CA GLY A 93 20.87 -3.69 8.44
C GLY A 93 19.92 -2.55 8.87
N LEU A 94 19.14 -2.74 9.92
CA LEU A 94 18.04 -1.87 10.34
C LEU A 94 18.33 -1.16 11.66
N GLN A 95 19.58 -0.87 11.95
CA GLN A 95 20.07 -0.39 13.25
C GLN A 95 19.34 0.85 13.81
N TRP A 96 18.88 1.76 12.96
CA TRP A 96 18.18 2.96 13.43
C TRP A 96 16.75 2.67 13.96
N ARG A 97 16.14 1.53 13.61
CA ARG A 97 14.75 1.19 13.99
C ARG A 97 14.63 0.77 15.44
N TRP A 98 15.65 0.14 16.00
CA TRP A 98 15.58 -0.31 17.38
C TRP A 98 15.34 0.85 18.36
N LYS A 99 15.98 2.01 18.11
CA LYS A 99 15.79 3.22 18.94
C LYS A 99 14.34 3.70 18.93
N LEU A 100 13.71 3.66 17.75
CA LEU A 100 12.30 4.05 17.63
C LEU A 100 11.37 3.04 18.31
N LEU A 101 11.63 1.75 18.14
CA LEU A 101 10.83 0.68 18.76
C LEU A 101 10.92 0.74 20.29
N HIS A 102 12.11 0.91 20.84
CA HIS A 102 12.31 1.06 22.29
C HIS A 102 11.62 2.33 22.82
N ALA A 103 11.88 3.48 22.19
CA ALA A 103 11.26 4.74 22.60
C ALA A 103 9.72 4.69 22.52
N MET A 104 9.16 4.06 21.50
CA MET A 104 7.73 3.82 21.36
C MET A 104 7.18 2.97 22.51
N ALA A 105 7.86 1.87 22.85
CA ALA A 105 7.42 0.99 23.93
C ALA A 105 7.45 1.69 25.30
N VAL A 106 8.50 2.47 25.57
CA VAL A 106 8.61 3.28 26.78
C VAL A 106 7.49 4.35 26.84
N ASP A 107 7.18 4.99 25.72
CA ASP A 107 6.10 5.98 25.65
C ASP A 107 4.71 5.34 25.82
N LEU A 108 4.49 4.15 25.25
CA LEU A 108 3.28 3.35 25.46
C LEU A 108 3.11 2.95 26.93
N GLU A 109 4.16 2.50 27.59
CA GLU A 109 4.10 2.19 29.04
C GLU A 109 3.74 3.42 29.87
N LYS A 110 4.41 4.54 29.60
CA LYS A 110 4.23 5.77 30.38
C LYS A 110 2.87 6.41 30.20
N ARG A 111 2.36 6.49 28.98
CA ARG A 111 1.13 7.23 28.64
C ARG A 111 -0.11 6.35 28.60
N PHE A 112 0.04 5.10 28.18
CA PHE A 112 -1.06 4.19 27.90
C PHE A 112 -1.01 2.89 28.70
N ARG A 113 -0.14 2.78 29.70
CA ARG A 113 0.03 1.58 30.56
C ARG A 113 0.29 0.31 29.75
N GLY A 114 1.08 0.45 28.67
CA GLY A 114 1.42 -0.64 27.78
C GLY A 114 0.33 -1.08 26.82
N GLN A 115 -0.78 -0.36 26.78
CA GLN A 115 -1.85 -0.61 25.81
C GLN A 115 -1.64 0.23 24.56
N ILE A 116 -1.97 -0.32 23.41
CA ILE A 116 -1.90 0.40 22.16
C ILE A 116 -3.22 1.17 21.96
N PRO A 117 -3.17 2.51 21.85
CA PRO A 117 -4.37 3.32 21.62
C PRO A 117 -4.95 3.06 20.22
N ASP A 118 -6.22 3.37 20.02
CA ASP A 118 -6.91 3.24 18.73
C ASP A 118 -7.20 4.60 18.06
N SER A 119 -6.96 5.71 18.76
CA SER A 119 -7.10 7.03 18.17
C SER A 119 -5.97 7.36 17.19
N LEU A 120 -6.30 8.00 16.06
CA LEU A 120 -5.32 8.39 15.06
C LEU A 120 -4.29 9.38 15.62
N GLU A 121 -4.73 10.27 16.50
CA GLU A 121 -3.90 11.30 17.13
C GLU A 121 -2.86 10.66 18.05
N ASP A 122 -3.30 9.81 18.99
CA ASP A 122 -2.42 9.13 19.93
C ASP A 122 -1.42 8.22 19.20
N LEU A 123 -1.89 7.42 18.24
CA LEU A 123 -1.02 6.57 17.43
C LEU A 123 0.04 7.38 16.67
N SER A 124 -0.37 8.49 16.04
CA SER A 124 0.56 9.34 15.26
C SER A 124 1.53 10.12 16.14
N SER A 125 1.28 10.24 17.45
CA SER A 125 2.16 10.87 18.42
C SER A 125 3.29 9.96 18.89
N LEU A 126 3.17 8.63 18.68
CA LEU A 126 4.17 7.67 19.11
C LEU A 126 5.45 7.73 18.27
N PRO A 127 6.64 7.59 18.89
CA PRO A 127 7.91 7.54 18.17
C PRO A 127 7.91 6.48 17.07
N GLY A 128 8.26 6.89 15.84
CA GLY A 128 8.35 5.98 14.69
C GLY A 128 7.02 5.60 14.02
N VAL A 129 5.89 6.02 14.57
CA VAL A 129 4.57 5.75 14.02
C VAL A 129 4.16 6.89 13.07
N SER A 130 4.25 6.63 11.77
CA SER A 130 3.77 7.54 10.75
C SER A 130 2.24 7.48 10.63
N HIS A 131 1.65 8.49 10.00
CA HIS A 131 0.21 8.46 9.67
C HIS A 131 -0.20 7.20 8.90
N TYR A 132 0.67 6.68 8.03
CA TYR A 132 0.44 5.41 7.34
C TYR A 132 0.33 4.24 8.35
N ILE A 133 1.31 4.09 9.26
CA ILE A 133 1.32 3.02 10.26
C ILE A 133 0.08 3.14 11.16
N ALA A 134 -0.27 4.34 11.59
CA ALA A 134 -1.47 4.60 12.40
C ALA A 134 -2.75 4.16 11.68
N SER A 135 -2.94 4.56 10.41
CA SER A 135 -4.10 4.14 9.60
C SER A 135 -4.11 2.61 9.36
N ALA A 136 -2.95 2.01 9.10
CA ALA A 136 -2.84 0.56 8.92
C ALA A 136 -3.24 -0.20 10.20
N LEU A 137 -2.75 0.25 11.36
CA LEU A 137 -3.07 -0.33 12.65
C LEU A 137 -4.57 -0.19 12.97
N ARG A 138 -5.15 0.98 12.75
CA ARG A 138 -6.58 1.21 12.92
C ARG A 138 -7.43 0.27 12.06
N CYS A 139 -7.05 0.09 10.81
CA CYS A 139 -7.75 -0.82 9.91
C CYS A 139 -7.53 -2.29 10.27
N PHE A 140 -6.28 -2.70 10.48
CA PHE A 140 -5.95 -4.12 10.61
C PHE A 140 -6.20 -4.69 11.99
N ALA A 141 -6.05 -3.92 13.06
CA ALA A 141 -6.28 -4.34 14.44
C ALA A 141 -7.65 -3.92 14.97
N PHE A 142 -8.04 -2.66 14.74
CA PHE A 142 -9.21 -2.06 15.36
C PHE A 142 -10.44 -1.98 14.44
N ALA A 143 -10.33 -2.52 13.22
CA ALA A 143 -11.42 -2.62 12.25
C ALA A 143 -12.03 -1.27 11.78
N TYR A 144 -11.30 -0.17 11.90
CA TYR A 144 -11.73 1.10 11.28
C TYR A 144 -11.66 1.00 9.75
N PRO A 145 -12.67 1.46 9.01
CA PRO A 145 -12.70 1.37 7.56
C PRO A 145 -11.84 2.48 6.91
N GLU A 146 -10.52 2.39 7.08
CA GLU A 146 -9.57 3.38 6.59
C GLU A 146 -8.85 2.97 5.32
N ALA A 147 -8.65 3.93 4.42
CA ALA A 147 -7.81 3.80 3.25
C ALA A 147 -6.32 3.87 3.64
N ILE A 148 -5.56 2.87 3.26
CA ILE A 148 -4.13 2.77 3.55
C ILE A 148 -3.34 3.20 2.31
N LEU A 149 -2.67 4.36 2.38
CA LEU A 149 -1.90 4.91 1.28
C LEU A 149 -0.40 4.67 1.44
N ASP A 150 0.10 3.69 0.69
CA ASP A 150 1.54 3.51 0.44
C ASP A 150 1.87 3.79 -1.03
N THR A 151 3.10 3.53 -1.45
CA THR A 151 3.52 3.67 -2.85
C THR A 151 2.76 2.74 -3.79
N ASN A 152 2.34 1.57 -3.30
CA ASN A 152 1.65 0.55 -4.08
C ASN A 152 0.18 0.90 -4.28
N THR A 153 -0.52 1.22 -3.20
CA THR A 153 -1.94 1.59 -3.25
C THR A 153 -2.16 2.92 -3.99
N VAL A 154 -1.24 3.89 -3.85
CA VAL A 154 -1.23 5.12 -4.65
C VAL A 154 -1.10 4.80 -6.15
N ARG A 155 -0.21 3.88 -6.54
CA ARG A 155 -0.07 3.48 -7.95
C ARG A 155 -1.35 2.88 -8.50
N VAL A 156 -1.96 1.96 -7.77
CA VAL A 156 -3.22 1.32 -8.19
C VAL A 156 -4.34 2.36 -8.27
N THR A 157 -4.52 3.18 -7.24
CA THR A 157 -5.53 4.24 -7.22
C THR A 157 -5.32 5.23 -8.37
N GLY A 158 -4.09 5.69 -8.58
CA GLY A 158 -3.75 6.58 -9.69
C GLY A 158 -4.12 5.99 -11.04
N ARG A 159 -3.81 4.71 -11.28
CA ARG A 159 -4.15 4.02 -12.53
C ARG A 159 -5.65 3.79 -12.72
N LEU A 160 -6.35 3.42 -11.67
CA LEU A 160 -7.81 3.22 -11.71
C LEU A 160 -8.55 4.52 -12.04
N PHE A 161 -8.22 5.59 -11.35
CA PHE A 161 -8.89 6.89 -11.50
C PHE A 161 -8.25 7.80 -12.56
N GLY A 162 -7.15 7.42 -13.19
CA GLY A 162 -6.42 8.29 -14.12
C GLY A 162 -5.78 9.50 -13.47
N LEU A 163 -5.40 9.41 -12.17
CA LEU A 163 -4.77 10.49 -11.44
C LEU A 163 -3.26 10.53 -11.70
N PRO A 164 -2.65 11.71 -11.85
CA PRO A 164 -1.20 11.84 -11.99
C PRO A 164 -0.51 11.44 -10.70
N ILE A 165 0.48 10.54 -10.79
CA ILE A 165 1.22 10.02 -9.65
C ILE A 165 2.52 10.81 -9.48
N THR A 166 2.72 11.37 -8.28
CA THR A 166 3.91 12.13 -7.89
C THR A 166 4.41 11.66 -6.51
N ASP A 167 5.57 12.09 -6.09
CA ASP A 167 6.13 11.77 -4.77
C ASP A 167 5.23 12.25 -3.61
N SER A 168 4.44 13.31 -3.83
CA SER A 168 3.51 13.84 -2.85
C SER A 168 2.18 13.09 -2.78
N SER A 169 1.88 12.21 -3.75
CA SER A 169 0.57 11.52 -3.85
C SER A 169 0.19 10.73 -2.60
N ARG A 170 1.16 10.16 -1.87
CA ARG A 170 0.93 9.46 -0.60
C ARG A 170 0.36 10.36 0.51
N ARG A 171 0.56 11.67 0.41
CA ARG A 171 0.06 12.70 1.34
C ARG A 171 -1.12 13.48 0.77
N SER A 172 -1.53 13.17 -0.44
CA SER A 172 -2.59 13.87 -1.15
C SER A 172 -3.98 13.55 -0.59
N ARG A 173 -4.74 14.58 -0.27
CA ARG A 173 -6.15 14.45 0.12
C ARG A 173 -6.99 13.83 -1.00
N LEU A 174 -6.68 14.15 -2.27
CA LEU A 174 -7.36 13.59 -3.43
C LEU A 174 -7.18 12.07 -3.52
N PHE A 175 -5.93 11.57 -3.39
CA PHE A 175 -5.66 10.13 -3.40
C PHE A 175 -6.30 9.42 -2.21
N ARG A 176 -6.30 10.04 -1.03
CA ARG A 176 -6.99 9.49 0.14
C ARG A 176 -8.48 9.38 -0.10
N ALA A 177 -9.13 10.44 -0.58
CA ALA A 177 -10.56 10.43 -0.87
C ALA A 177 -10.92 9.43 -1.97
N ALA A 178 -10.13 9.35 -3.04
CA ALA A 178 -10.33 8.39 -4.12
C ALA A 178 -10.19 6.93 -3.63
N LEU A 179 -9.17 6.61 -2.83
CA LEU A 179 -9.05 5.27 -2.28
C LEU A 179 -10.13 4.99 -1.23
N GLN A 180 -10.46 5.97 -0.37
CA GLN A 180 -11.51 5.82 0.64
C GLN A 180 -12.88 5.51 0.03
N SER A 181 -13.19 6.05 -1.15
CA SER A 181 -14.43 5.74 -1.87
C SER A 181 -14.54 4.27 -2.31
N LEU A 182 -13.40 3.57 -2.43
CA LEU A 182 -13.35 2.15 -2.76
C LEU A 182 -13.42 1.25 -1.53
N ILE A 183 -13.14 1.74 -0.32
CA ILE A 183 -13.13 0.90 0.90
C ILE A 183 -14.54 0.42 1.23
N ASP A 184 -14.67 -0.91 1.36
CA ASP A 184 -15.87 -1.51 1.94
C ASP A 184 -15.78 -1.42 3.48
N PRO A 185 -16.71 -0.73 4.14
CA PRO A 185 -16.69 -0.63 5.61
C PRO A 185 -16.74 -1.98 6.33
N LYS A 186 -17.35 -3.00 5.73
CA LYS A 186 -17.47 -4.34 6.32
C LYS A 186 -16.22 -5.19 6.11
N HIS A 187 -15.48 -4.96 5.02
CA HIS A 187 -14.33 -5.77 4.61
C HIS A 187 -13.09 -4.91 4.36
N ALA A 188 -12.94 -3.81 5.10
CA ALA A 188 -11.87 -2.84 4.87
C ALA A 188 -10.46 -3.46 5.00
N ARG A 189 -10.28 -4.37 5.96
CA ARG A 189 -9.04 -5.09 6.18
C ARG A 189 -8.68 -5.98 4.98
N GLU A 190 -9.60 -6.81 4.57
CA GLU A 190 -9.47 -7.74 3.45
C GLU A 190 -9.23 -6.97 2.14
N PHE A 191 -9.97 -5.90 1.93
CA PHE A 191 -9.83 -5.03 0.77
C PHE A 191 -8.45 -4.37 0.69
N ASN A 192 -7.95 -3.81 1.79
CA ASN A 192 -6.60 -3.22 1.83
C ASN A 192 -5.51 -4.28 1.59
N PHE A 193 -5.61 -5.47 2.17
CA PHE A 193 -4.67 -6.56 1.90
C PHE A 193 -4.74 -7.02 0.44
N ALA A 194 -5.95 -7.15 -0.11
CA ALA A 194 -6.16 -7.48 -1.52
C ALA A 194 -5.50 -6.45 -2.44
N LEU A 195 -5.66 -5.17 -2.14
CA LEU A 195 -5.07 -4.09 -2.92
C LEU A 195 -3.53 -4.09 -2.86
N ILE A 196 -2.95 -4.36 -1.68
CA ILE A 196 -1.50 -4.48 -1.50
C ILE A 196 -0.94 -5.68 -2.29
N ASP A 197 -1.62 -6.83 -2.25
CA ASP A 197 -1.21 -8.01 -2.99
C ASP A 197 -1.36 -7.81 -4.50
N PHE A 198 -2.49 -7.26 -4.93
CA PHE A 198 -2.74 -6.91 -6.32
C PHE A 198 -1.67 -5.96 -6.88
N ALA A 199 -1.28 -4.97 -6.10
CA ALA A 199 -0.21 -4.06 -6.48
C ALA A 199 1.15 -4.76 -6.61
N ALA A 200 1.42 -5.76 -5.78
CA ALA A 200 2.68 -6.49 -5.80
C ALA A 200 2.78 -7.51 -6.94
N THR A 201 1.66 -8.16 -7.29
CA THR A 201 1.67 -9.32 -8.21
C THR A 201 1.15 -8.98 -9.61
N ILE A 202 0.09 -8.19 -9.72
CA ILE A 202 -0.60 -7.88 -10.98
C ILE A 202 -0.27 -6.45 -11.47
N CYS A 203 -0.61 -5.43 -10.68
CA CYS A 203 -0.44 -4.03 -11.06
C CYS A 203 0.99 -3.54 -10.83
N LYS A 204 1.98 -4.22 -11.39
CA LYS A 204 3.42 -3.93 -11.23
C LYS A 204 3.80 -2.55 -11.79
N VAL A 205 4.94 -2.00 -11.32
CA VAL A 205 5.41 -0.66 -11.72
C VAL A 205 5.66 -0.58 -13.21
N LYS A 206 6.53 -1.44 -13.74
CA LYS A 206 6.99 -1.39 -15.14
C LYS A 206 6.14 -2.22 -16.10
N SER A 207 5.76 -3.42 -15.72
CA SER A 207 5.06 -4.37 -16.61
C SER A 207 3.83 -4.94 -15.91
N PRO A 208 2.73 -4.18 -15.83
CA PRO A 208 1.49 -4.70 -15.24
C PRO A 208 0.93 -5.84 -16.08
N LEU A 209 0.45 -6.89 -15.41
CA LEU A 209 -0.10 -8.08 -16.06
C LEU A 209 -1.58 -7.81 -16.45
N HIS A 210 -1.77 -7.06 -17.53
CA HIS A 210 -3.11 -6.63 -17.93
C HIS A 210 -4.06 -7.80 -18.25
N HIS A 211 -3.55 -8.88 -18.86
CA HIS A 211 -4.34 -10.07 -19.22
C HIS A 211 -4.84 -10.89 -18.01
N GLU A 212 -4.18 -10.74 -16.85
CA GLU A 212 -4.58 -11.37 -15.59
C GLU A 212 -5.31 -10.41 -14.65
N CYS A 213 -5.52 -9.16 -15.08
CA CYS A 213 -5.99 -8.09 -14.22
C CYS A 213 -7.52 -8.13 -14.02
N PRO A 214 -8.02 -8.46 -12.83
CA PRO A 214 -9.46 -8.47 -12.55
C PRO A 214 -10.10 -7.07 -12.65
N LEU A 215 -9.29 -6.02 -12.52
CA LEU A 215 -9.75 -4.63 -12.54
C LEU A 215 -9.57 -3.95 -13.92
N GLN A 216 -9.27 -4.71 -14.97
CA GLN A 216 -8.97 -4.19 -16.30
C GLN A 216 -10.10 -3.30 -16.84
N GLY A 217 -11.36 -3.76 -16.73
CA GLY A 217 -12.55 -3.05 -17.22
C GLY A 217 -12.81 -1.70 -16.56
N TYR A 218 -12.32 -1.50 -15.34
CA TYR A 218 -12.47 -0.27 -14.56
C TYR A 218 -11.28 0.70 -14.72
N CYS A 219 -10.14 0.21 -15.26
CA CYS A 219 -8.87 0.91 -15.20
C CYS A 219 -8.72 1.95 -16.29
N ARG A 220 -8.70 3.25 -15.94
CA ARG A 220 -8.48 4.35 -16.88
C ARG A 220 -7.10 4.31 -17.53
N PHE A 221 -6.08 3.89 -16.79
CA PHE A 221 -4.73 3.71 -17.34
C PHE A 221 -4.71 2.64 -18.44
N TYR A 222 -5.38 1.52 -18.25
CA TYR A 222 -5.47 0.47 -19.26
C TYR A 222 -6.19 0.96 -20.51
N LYS A 223 -7.35 1.62 -20.34
CA LYS A 223 -8.13 2.19 -21.46
C LYS A 223 -7.30 3.19 -22.29
N ALA A 224 -6.56 4.06 -21.63
CA ALA A 224 -5.66 4.99 -22.30
C ALA A 224 -4.51 4.27 -23.05
N THR A 225 -3.95 3.20 -22.48
CA THR A 225 -2.86 2.42 -23.11
C THR A 225 -3.33 1.69 -24.38
N ILE A 226 -4.55 1.14 -24.38
CA ILE A 226 -5.13 0.51 -25.59
C ILE A 226 -5.41 1.57 -26.65
N GLY A 227 -6.02 2.70 -26.27
CA GLY A 227 -6.30 3.78 -27.20
C GLY A 227 -5.04 4.33 -27.90
N MET A 228 -3.91 4.38 -27.19
CA MET A 228 -2.60 4.75 -27.77
C MET A 228 -2.06 3.68 -28.73
N LYS A 229 -2.26 2.40 -28.48
CA LYS A 229 -1.81 1.32 -29.39
C LYS A 229 -2.60 1.33 -30.68
N SER A 230 -3.92 1.43 -30.62
CA SER A 230 -4.76 1.50 -31.81
C SER A 230 -4.47 2.76 -32.68
N ALA A 231 -4.19 3.89 -32.04
CA ALA A 231 -3.80 5.11 -32.77
C ALA A 231 -2.45 4.97 -33.49
N ASN A 232 -1.46 4.30 -32.85
CA ASN A 232 -0.15 4.06 -33.45
C ASN A 232 -0.21 3.02 -34.59
N GLU A 233 -1.04 1.99 -34.48
CA GLU A 233 -1.28 1.02 -35.57
C GLU A 233 -1.89 1.68 -36.80
N HIS A 234 -2.89 2.53 -36.63
CA HIS A 234 -3.50 3.30 -37.72
C HIS A 234 -2.55 4.36 -38.34
N ALA A 235 -1.61 4.88 -37.55
CA ALA A 235 -0.61 5.81 -38.07
C ALA A 235 0.46 5.11 -38.91
N SER A 236 0.85 3.87 -38.51
CA SER A 236 1.82 3.05 -39.26
C SER A 236 1.24 2.51 -40.56
N GLU A 237 -0.06 2.18 -40.63
CA GLU A 237 -0.72 1.75 -41.86
C GLU A 237 -0.85 2.91 -42.89
N LYS A 238 -1.05 4.14 -42.43
CA LYS A 238 -1.09 5.31 -43.30
C LYS A 238 0.27 5.74 -43.85
N SER A 239 1.37 5.40 -43.19
CA SER A 239 2.72 5.69 -43.72
C SER A 239 3.28 4.62 -44.66
N GLY A 240 2.60 3.48 -44.79
CA GLY A 240 3.01 2.37 -45.69
C GLY A 240 2.46 2.44 -47.12
N ASN A 241 1.52 3.32 -47.41
CA ASN A 241 0.95 3.51 -48.76
C ASN A 241 1.54 4.72 -49.53
N GLY A 242 2.86 4.86 -49.46
CA GLY A 242 3.60 5.77 -50.36
C GLY A 242 3.89 5.07 -51.66
N GLU A 243 3.18 5.46 -52.71
CA GLU A 243 3.25 4.95 -54.08
C GLU A 243 4.68 4.80 -54.58
N ILE A 244 5.00 3.59 -55.04
CA ILE A 244 6.16 3.34 -55.91
C ILE A 244 5.80 3.92 -57.28
N TRP A 245 6.25 5.13 -57.55
CA TRP A 245 6.19 5.71 -58.89
C TRP A 245 7.29 5.06 -59.75
N THR A 246 6.94 4.07 -60.56
CA THR A 246 7.79 3.56 -61.63
C THR A 246 7.60 4.45 -62.85
N GLY A 247 8.48 5.44 -62.98
CA GLY A 247 8.63 6.18 -64.23
C GLY A 247 9.53 5.44 -65.19
N SER A 248 8.93 4.89 -66.24
CA SER A 248 9.65 4.42 -67.43
C SER A 248 9.91 5.63 -68.36
N ASN A 249 11.20 5.86 -68.71
CA ASN A 249 11.69 6.15 -70.07
C ASN A 249 13.20 6.19 -70.04
#